data_65bba9c96dafa3849cdf02efe80034c6
#
_entry.id   65bba9c96dafa3849cdf02efe80034c6
#
_cell.length_a   1.000
_cell.length_b   1.000
_cell.length_c   1.000
_cell.angle_alpha   90.00
_cell.angle_beta   90.00
_cell.angle_gamma   90.00
#
_symmetry.space_group_name_H-M   'P 1'
#
loop_
_entity.id
_entity.type
_entity.pdbx_description
1 polymer ?
#
loop_
_entity_poly.entity_id
_entity_poly.type
_entity_poly.pdbx_seq_one_letter_code
_entity_poly.pdbx_strand_id
1 'polypeptide(L)'
;LTDWILSSYNITTNYNWIGASRLALEMGNTIENTFSQQLNAQFNFMNFYKKSKFIKSALSDSRYSAPPSNPISSKILLSKEEALENKTGKERAEALKKWKDARRQERIAQRVLKANQLYNVPGPIKSLVSLLTMVQNGSLDYTENYHSRLPGYMNGVQFVDKGWNGFAPGIEYTIGYQPDSNWLNQQEKNNYLSRDPAFNMLFRQGFDQKLSARLLIEPIRSMMIDVRLDKTFTKEYSELFKD
;
A
#
# COMPACT_ATOMS: atom_id res chain seq x y z
N LEU A 1 9.00 0.49 11.55
CA LEU A 1 10.05 0.37 10.52
C LEU A 1 9.58 0.81 9.12
N THR A 2 8.28 0.81 8.82
CA THR A 2 7.68 1.05 7.49
C THR A 2 6.94 2.39 7.37
N ASP A 3 7.18 3.34 8.28
CA ASP A 3 6.58 4.69 8.34
C ASP A 3 6.91 5.59 7.12
N TRP A 4 7.74 5.12 6.22
CA TRP A 4 8.10 5.78 4.96
C TRP A 4 7.34 5.21 3.74
N ILE A 5 6.57 4.14 3.92
CA ILE A 5 5.72 3.52 2.89
C ILE A 5 4.28 3.51 3.40
N LEU A 6 3.38 4.04 2.62
CA LEU A 6 1.94 3.88 2.77
C LEU A 6 1.43 3.13 1.54
N SER A 7 0.81 1.97 1.73
CA SER A 7 0.25 1.19 0.63
C SER A 7 -1.17 0.76 0.93
N SER A 8 -2.01 0.72 -0.09
CA SER A 8 -3.36 0.17 -0.04
C SER A 8 -3.58 -0.74 -1.25
N TYR A 9 -4.29 -1.81 -1.02
CA TYR A 9 -4.70 -2.74 -2.06
C TYR A 9 -6.21 -2.95 -1.98
N ASN A 10 -6.88 -2.70 -3.09
CA ASN A 10 -8.33 -2.79 -3.20
C ASN A 10 -8.70 -3.81 -4.28
N ILE A 11 -9.70 -4.62 -3.99
CA ILE A 11 -10.33 -5.53 -4.93
C ILE A 11 -11.80 -5.16 -5.02
N THR A 12 -12.31 -5.05 -6.23
CA THR A 12 -13.73 -4.79 -6.50
C THR A 12 -14.22 -5.78 -7.54
N THR A 13 -15.37 -6.40 -7.27
CA THR A 13 -16.03 -7.30 -8.19
C THR A 13 -17.47 -6.84 -8.40
N ASN A 14 -17.93 -6.92 -9.65
CA ASN A 14 -19.33 -6.70 -9.96
C ASN A 14 -19.84 -7.83 -10.85
N TYR A 15 -21.07 -8.24 -10.60
CA TYR A 15 -21.81 -9.16 -11.42
C TYR A 15 -23.12 -8.50 -11.82
N ASN A 16 -23.45 -8.59 -13.09
CA ASN A 16 -24.68 -8.05 -13.66
C ASN A 16 -25.38 -9.13 -14.48
N TRP A 17 -26.68 -9.19 -14.32
CA TRP A 17 -27.54 -10.08 -15.10
C TRP A 17 -28.63 -9.26 -15.79
N ILE A 18 -28.73 -9.40 -17.10
CA ILE A 18 -29.70 -8.73 -17.95
C ILE A 18 -30.63 -9.78 -18.54
N GLY A 19 -31.87 -9.77 -18.11
CA GLY A 19 -32.91 -10.71 -18.59
C GLY A 19 -33.20 -10.55 -20.07
N ALA A 20 -33.46 -11.68 -20.72
CA ALA A 20 -33.99 -11.68 -22.09
C ALA A 20 -35.30 -10.93 -22.23
N SER A 21 -35.52 -10.32 -23.39
CA SER A 21 -36.81 -9.75 -23.73
C SER A 21 -37.87 -10.83 -23.77
N ARG A 22 -39.10 -10.51 -23.33
CA ARG A 22 -40.23 -11.43 -23.41
C ARG A 22 -40.58 -11.88 -24.85
N LEU A 23 -40.18 -11.09 -25.83
CA LEU A 23 -40.40 -11.40 -27.26
C LEU A 23 -39.24 -12.21 -27.86
N ALA A 24 -38.15 -12.41 -27.13
CA ALA A 24 -36.94 -13.08 -27.60
C ALA A 24 -36.30 -13.91 -26.48
N LEU A 25 -37.08 -14.72 -25.79
CA LEU A 25 -36.65 -15.57 -24.70
C LEU A 25 -35.57 -16.59 -25.16
N GLU A 26 -35.65 -17.05 -26.40
CA GLU A 26 -34.74 -17.97 -27.02
C GLU A 26 -33.32 -17.38 -27.25
N MET A 27 -33.23 -16.05 -27.28
CA MET A 27 -31.94 -15.35 -27.35
C MET A 27 -31.15 -15.44 -26.04
N GLY A 28 -31.80 -15.83 -24.93
CA GLY A 28 -31.19 -15.96 -23.64
C GLY A 28 -30.86 -14.64 -22.96
N ASN A 29 -30.36 -14.74 -21.75
CA ASN A 29 -29.96 -13.62 -20.90
C ASN A 29 -28.54 -13.18 -21.24
N THR A 30 -28.14 -12.01 -20.79
CA THR A 30 -26.74 -11.58 -20.83
C THR A 30 -26.20 -11.53 -19.41
N ILE A 31 -25.09 -12.18 -19.18
CA ILE A 31 -24.35 -12.11 -17.92
C ILE A 31 -23.04 -11.37 -18.13
N GLU A 32 -22.72 -10.52 -17.18
CA GLU A 32 -21.52 -9.71 -17.20
C GLU A 32 -20.82 -9.80 -15.86
N ASN A 33 -19.50 -9.85 -15.86
CA ASN A 33 -18.73 -9.66 -14.65
C ASN A 33 -17.59 -8.67 -14.88
N THR A 34 -17.20 -8.04 -13.81
CA THR A 34 -15.98 -7.22 -13.77
C THR A 34 -15.19 -7.58 -12.53
N PHE A 35 -13.89 -7.63 -12.68
CA PHE A 35 -12.93 -7.77 -11.60
C PHE A 35 -11.91 -6.66 -11.71
N SER A 36 -11.74 -5.90 -10.65
CA SER A 36 -10.76 -4.81 -10.60
C SER A 36 -9.87 -4.98 -9.39
N GLN A 37 -8.57 -4.86 -9.60
CA GLN A 37 -7.58 -4.78 -8.52
C GLN A 37 -6.74 -3.52 -8.66
N GLN A 38 -6.53 -2.85 -7.55
CA GLN A 38 -5.79 -1.61 -7.50
C GLN A 38 -4.80 -1.62 -6.35
N LEU A 39 -3.54 -1.39 -6.67
CA LEU A 39 -2.46 -1.18 -5.72
C LEU A 39 -2.02 0.28 -5.78
N ASN A 40 -2.11 0.97 -4.65
CA ASN A 40 -1.55 2.31 -4.48
C ASN A 40 -0.42 2.24 -3.47
N ALA A 41 0.72 2.82 -3.79
CA ALA A 41 1.85 2.92 -2.88
C ALA A 41 2.43 4.34 -2.92
N GLN A 42 2.69 4.88 -1.73
CA GLN A 42 3.33 6.18 -1.54
C GLN A 42 4.61 5.99 -0.73
N PHE A 43 5.68 6.60 -1.19
CA PHE A 43 7.01 6.50 -0.61
C PHE A 43 7.47 7.89 -0.17
N ASN A 44 7.78 8.03 1.12
CA ASN A 44 8.42 9.22 1.67
C ASN A 44 9.90 8.89 1.96
N PHE A 45 10.76 9.09 0.95
CA PHE A 45 12.18 8.78 1.05
C PHE A 45 12.89 9.67 2.08
N MET A 46 12.39 10.87 2.32
CA MET A 46 12.95 11.74 3.37
C MET A 46 12.81 11.11 4.76
N ASN A 47 11.68 10.46 5.05
CA ASN A 47 11.49 9.73 6.30
C ASN A 47 12.39 8.48 6.37
N PHE A 48 12.60 7.82 5.25
CA PHE A 48 13.55 6.71 5.16
C PHE A 48 15.00 7.17 5.42
N TYR A 49 15.45 8.23 4.76
CA TYR A 49 16.81 8.77 4.94
C TYR A 49 17.08 9.24 6.37
N LYS A 50 16.09 9.86 7.02
CA LYS A 50 16.21 10.33 8.42
C LYS A 50 16.38 9.21 9.44
N LYS A 51 16.15 7.95 9.09
CA LYS A 51 16.42 6.79 9.97
C LYS A 51 17.90 6.57 10.16
N SER A 52 18.74 6.89 9.19
CA SER A 52 20.18 6.90 9.34
C SER A 52 20.64 8.19 10.03
N LYS A 53 21.26 8.06 11.19
CA LYS A 53 21.80 9.22 11.93
C LYS A 53 22.84 9.99 11.09
N PHE A 54 23.65 9.27 10.33
CA PHE A 54 24.64 9.86 9.44
C PHE A 54 24.00 10.71 8.35
N ILE A 55 23.00 10.17 7.62
CA ILE A 55 22.29 10.88 6.57
C ILE A 55 21.54 12.07 7.16
N LYS A 56 20.84 11.87 8.29
CA LYS A 56 20.17 12.95 9.02
C LYS A 56 21.14 14.09 9.37
N SER A 57 22.36 13.77 9.81
CA SER A 57 23.39 14.76 10.13
C SER A 57 23.88 15.50 8.88
N ALA A 58 24.04 14.79 7.76
CA ALA A 58 24.49 15.38 6.51
C ALA A 58 23.44 16.30 5.88
N LEU A 59 22.14 15.95 6.01
CA LEU A 59 21.00 16.74 5.50
C LEU A 59 20.64 17.92 6.42
N SER A 60 21.03 17.89 7.71
CA SER A 60 20.78 18.99 8.62
C SER A 60 21.67 20.19 8.27
N ASP A 61 21.06 21.36 8.16
CA ASP A 61 21.84 22.60 8.04
C ASP A 61 22.64 22.83 9.32
N SER A 62 23.94 22.99 9.18
CA SER A 62 24.85 23.32 10.29
C SER A 62 24.54 24.66 10.97
N ARG A 63 23.64 25.47 10.40
CA ARG A 63 23.18 26.76 10.96
C ARG A 63 22.11 26.59 12.04
N TYR A 64 21.46 25.42 12.14
CA TYR A 64 20.42 25.16 13.14
C TYR A 64 20.82 24.11 14.19
N SER A 65 22.08 23.72 14.21
CA SER A 65 22.64 23.04 15.37
C SER A 65 23.00 24.08 16.42
N ALA A 66 21.99 24.79 16.91
CA ALA A 66 22.17 25.39 18.22
C ALA A 66 22.62 24.23 19.14
N PRO A 67 23.76 24.33 19.81
CA PRO A 67 24.06 23.41 20.88
C PRO A 67 22.84 23.40 21.78
N PRO A 68 22.39 22.25 22.30
CA PRO A 68 21.26 22.23 23.19
C PRO A 68 21.52 23.30 24.22
N SER A 69 20.71 24.38 24.15
CA SER A 69 20.77 25.46 25.11
C SER A 69 20.47 24.85 26.47
N ASN A 70 21.44 24.83 27.29
CA ASN A 70 21.65 24.19 28.56
C ASN A 70 22.08 22.70 28.39
N PRO A 71 23.38 22.37 28.62
CA PRO A 71 23.64 21.18 29.35
C PRO A 71 22.68 21.30 30.56
N ILE A 72 21.76 20.35 30.68
CA ILE A 72 21.17 20.07 31.99
C ILE A 72 22.39 20.07 32.87
N SER A 73 22.53 21.18 33.62
CA SER A 73 23.61 21.37 34.53
C SER A 73 23.83 19.98 35.12
N SER A 74 25.00 19.40 34.90
CA SER A 74 25.37 18.19 35.60
C SER A 74 25.28 18.59 37.07
N LYS A 75 24.09 18.50 37.59
CA LYS A 75 23.84 18.59 39.02
C LYS A 75 24.78 17.48 39.48
N ILE A 76 25.94 17.87 40.03
CA ILE A 76 26.88 16.96 40.59
C ILE A 76 26.07 16.08 41.50
N LEU A 77 25.64 14.92 41.00
CA LEU A 77 24.92 13.98 41.84
C LEU A 77 25.92 13.62 42.92
N LEU A 78 25.60 14.05 44.12
CA LEU A 78 26.31 13.68 45.33
C LEU A 78 26.74 12.23 45.24
N SER A 79 27.93 11.91 45.65
CA SER A 79 28.36 10.52 45.72
C SER A 79 27.35 9.73 46.55
N LYS A 80 27.28 8.44 46.38
CA LYS A 80 26.35 7.61 47.16
C LYS A 80 26.60 7.78 48.66
N GLU A 81 27.82 7.99 49.05
CA GLU A 81 28.29 8.15 50.42
C GLU A 81 27.78 9.48 51.00
N GLU A 82 27.99 10.58 50.28
CA GLU A 82 27.45 11.91 50.66
C GLU A 82 25.93 11.98 50.72
N ALA A 83 25.22 11.27 49.84
CA ALA A 83 23.75 11.23 49.85
C ALA A 83 23.17 10.42 51.02
N LEU A 84 23.97 9.53 51.60
CA LEU A 84 23.59 8.67 52.74
C LEU A 84 24.22 9.05 54.06
N GLU A 85 25.08 10.08 54.09
CA GLU A 85 25.78 10.56 55.25
C GLU A 85 24.75 11.08 56.30
N ASN A 86 24.92 10.70 57.54
CA ASN A 86 24.08 11.06 58.67
C ASN A 86 22.63 10.60 58.62
N LYS A 87 22.29 9.60 57.79
CA LYS A 87 20.91 9.03 57.69
C LYS A 87 20.88 7.60 58.21
N THR A 88 19.85 7.28 59.01
CA THR A 88 19.65 5.96 59.59
C THR A 88 18.25 5.42 59.32
N GLY A 89 18.08 4.11 59.36
CA GLY A 89 16.80 3.45 59.29
C GLY A 89 16.02 3.77 58.01
N LYS A 90 14.75 4.18 58.15
CA LYS A 90 13.83 4.45 57.04
C LYS A 90 14.29 5.60 56.14
N GLU A 91 14.87 6.65 56.75
CA GLU A 91 15.36 7.84 56.02
C GLU A 91 16.49 7.46 55.05
N ARG A 92 17.39 6.53 55.49
CA ARG A 92 18.44 6.02 54.62
C ARG A 92 17.93 5.24 53.44
N ALA A 93 16.86 4.44 53.62
CA ALA A 93 16.24 3.68 52.55
C ALA A 93 15.54 4.60 51.50
N GLU A 94 14.88 5.66 51.96
CA GLU A 94 14.26 6.67 51.08
C GLU A 94 15.28 7.51 50.32
N ALA A 95 16.35 7.91 50.99
CA ALA A 95 17.47 8.63 50.38
C ALA A 95 18.15 7.79 49.29
N LEU A 96 18.37 6.48 49.56
CA LEU A 96 18.94 5.54 48.61
C LEU A 96 18.03 5.36 47.36
N LYS A 97 16.72 5.30 47.60
CA LYS A 97 15.76 5.20 46.51
C LYS A 97 15.79 6.46 45.65
N LYS A 98 15.75 7.63 46.24
CA LYS A 98 15.82 8.92 45.52
C LYS A 98 17.13 9.07 44.75
N TRP A 99 18.25 8.67 45.31
CA TRP A 99 19.55 8.67 44.63
C TRP A 99 19.58 7.70 43.42
N LYS A 100 19.04 6.49 43.57
CA LYS A 100 18.92 5.51 42.46
C LYS A 100 18.06 6.04 41.34
N ASP A 101 16.91 6.66 41.65
CA ASP A 101 16.00 7.21 40.68
C ASP A 101 16.65 8.42 39.95
N ALA A 102 17.30 9.31 40.66
CA ALA A 102 18.06 10.43 40.08
C ALA A 102 19.16 9.95 39.12
N ARG A 103 19.92 8.93 39.52
CA ARG A 103 20.96 8.31 38.66
C ARG A 103 20.38 7.61 37.42
N ARG A 104 19.20 7.01 37.58
CA ARG A 104 18.48 6.41 36.43
C ARG A 104 18.03 7.47 35.44
N GLN A 105 17.47 8.57 35.94
CA GLN A 105 17.04 9.71 35.11
C GLN A 105 18.23 10.35 34.37
N GLU A 106 19.35 10.55 35.05
CA GLU A 106 20.55 11.09 34.43
C GLU A 106 21.10 10.18 33.32
N ARG A 107 21.13 8.85 33.54
CA ARG A 107 21.53 7.89 32.50
C ARG A 107 20.62 7.91 31.30
N ILE A 108 19.32 8.07 31.54
CA ILE A 108 18.33 8.19 30.45
C ILE A 108 18.59 9.50 29.69
N ALA A 109 18.75 10.62 30.39
CA ALA A 109 19.03 11.92 29.77
C ALA A 109 20.34 11.89 28.94
N GLN A 110 21.42 11.32 29.49
CA GLN A 110 22.67 11.17 28.73
C GLN A 110 22.53 10.27 27.51
N ARG A 111 21.74 9.19 27.58
CA ARG A 111 21.46 8.35 26.42
C ARG A 111 20.67 9.10 25.35
N VAL A 112 19.67 9.91 25.75
CA VAL A 112 18.90 10.74 24.84
C VAL A 112 19.79 11.80 24.18
N LEU A 113 20.66 12.47 24.96
CA LEU A 113 21.61 13.44 24.40
C LEU A 113 22.57 12.80 23.39
N LYS A 114 23.20 11.66 23.73
CA LYS A 114 24.04 10.91 22.78
C LYS A 114 23.26 10.40 21.56
N ALA A 115 21.99 10.01 21.77
CA ALA A 115 21.13 9.57 20.67
C ALA A 115 20.80 10.70 19.69
N ASN A 116 20.66 11.93 20.19
CA ASN A 116 20.33 13.11 19.39
C ASN A 116 21.57 13.86 18.87
N GLN A 117 22.77 13.49 19.32
CA GLN A 117 24.00 14.12 18.83
C GLN A 117 24.20 13.79 17.36
N LEU A 118 24.20 14.82 16.52
CA LEU A 118 24.46 14.72 15.10
C LEU A 118 25.98 14.65 14.81
N TYR A 119 26.33 13.94 13.74
CA TYR A 119 27.72 13.88 13.29
C TYR A 119 28.14 15.20 12.65
N ASN A 120 29.36 15.63 12.87
CA ASN A 120 29.94 16.72 12.10
C ASN A 120 30.40 16.16 10.74
N VAL A 121 29.62 16.41 9.69
CA VAL A 121 29.86 15.88 8.35
C VAL A 121 30.58 16.94 7.53
N PRO A 122 31.75 16.65 6.91
CA PRO A 122 32.45 17.59 6.02
C PRO A 122 31.61 18.00 4.82
N GLY A 123 31.82 19.23 4.33
CA GLY A 123 31.07 19.81 3.20
C GLY A 123 31.00 18.93 1.95
N PRO A 124 32.10 18.40 1.43
CA PRO A 124 32.08 17.51 0.25
C PRO A 124 31.22 16.27 0.44
N ILE A 125 31.26 15.69 1.65
CA ILE A 125 30.43 14.52 1.97
C ILE A 125 28.96 14.89 2.06
N LYS A 126 28.61 16.08 2.57
CA LYS A 126 27.23 16.60 2.54
C LYS A 126 26.70 16.72 1.14
N SER A 127 27.49 17.23 0.21
CA SER A 127 27.09 17.37 -1.22
C SER A 127 26.84 15.99 -1.85
N LEU A 128 27.69 15.00 -1.55
CA LEU A 128 27.53 13.65 -2.05
C LEU A 128 26.27 12.98 -1.47
N VAL A 129 26.03 13.14 -0.17
CA VAL A 129 24.81 12.63 0.49
C VAL A 129 23.57 13.33 -0.10
N SER A 130 23.61 14.64 -0.33
CA SER A 130 22.52 15.39 -0.97
C SER A 130 22.19 14.83 -2.35
N LEU A 131 23.21 14.50 -3.15
CA LEU A 131 23.00 13.87 -4.45
C LEU A 131 22.38 12.47 -4.36
N LEU A 132 22.82 11.67 -3.41
CA LEU A 132 22.26 10.32 -3.18
C LEU A 132 20.84 10.35 -2.62
N THR A 133 20.47 11.41 -1.92
CA THR A 133 19.14 11.58 -1.28
C THR A 133 18.25 12.55 -2.04
N MET A 134 18.53 12.79 -3.33
CA MET A 134 17.77 13.75 -4.16
C MET A 134 16.32 13.33 -4.39
N VAL A 135 15.98 12.03 -4.31
CA VAL A 135 14.61 11.54 -4.43
C VAL A 135 13.89 11.78 -3.10
N GLN A 136 12.87 12.62 -3.12
CA GLN A 136 12.13 12.97 -1.89
C GLN A 136 10.88 12.13 -1.68
N ASN A 137 10.04 12.05 -2.70
CA ASN A 137 8.77 11.35 -2.65
C ASN A 137 8.58 10.53 -3.92
N GLY A 138 7.86 9.43 -3.80
CA GLY A 138 7.42 8.62 -4.92
C GLY A 138 5.99 8.16 -4.72
N SER A 139 5.28 7.91 -5.81
CA SER A 139 4.03 7.19 -5.81
C SER A 139 4.00 6.17 -6.93
N LEU A 140 3.28 5.09 -6.69
CA LEU A 140 3.03 4.03 -7.66
C LEU A 140 1.55 3.67 -7.56
N ASP A 141 0.86 3.80 -8.67
CA ASP A 141 -0.53 3.41 -8.83
C ASP A 141 -0.60 2.35 -9.92
N TYR A 142 -1.07 1.18 -9.55
CA TYR A 142 -1.22 0.06 -10.46
C TYR A 142 -2.67 -0.43 -10.41
N THR A 143 -3.31 -0.50 -11.58
CA THR A 143 -4.69 -0.95 -11.71
C THR A 143 -4.78 -1.98 -12.81
N GLU A 144 -5.48 -3.07 -12.53
CA GLU A 144 -5.91 -4.04 -13.52
C GLU A 144 -7.44 -4.18 -13.46
N ASN A 145 -8.05 -4.16 -14.62
CA ASN A 145 -9.48 -4.39 -14.79
C ASN A 145 -9.70 -5.54 -15.77
N TYR A 146 -10.51 -6.46 -15.37
CA TYR A 146 -10.99 -7.55 -16.20
C TYR A 146 -12.50 -7.40 -16.35
N HIS A 147 -12.99 -7.65 -17.53
CA HIS A 147 -14.43 -7.69 -17.77
C HIS A 147 -14.76 -8.79 -18.76
N SER A 148 -15.90 -9.42 -18.55
CA SER A 148 -16.46 -10.38 -19.49
C SER A 148 -17.95 -10.15 -19.64
N ARG A 149 -18.42 -10.35 -20.86
CA ARG A 149 -19.83 -10.28 -21.23
C ARG A 149 -20.19 -11.51 -22.04
N LEU A 150 -21.05 -12.33 -21.49
CA LEU A 150 -21.57 -13.54 -22.15
C LEU A 150 -23.06 -13.36 -22.42
N PRO A 151 -23.45 -13.04 -23.66
CA PRO A 151 -24.85 -13.08 -24.09
C PRO A 151 -25.29 -14.50 -24.39
N GLY A 152 -26.59 -14.71 -24.45
CA GLY A 152 -27.17 -15.99 -24.78
C GLY A 152 -27.19 -17.01 -23.64
N TYR A 153 -27.06 -16.57 -22.41
CA TYR A 153 -27.07 -17.46 -21.25
C TYR A 153 -28.52 -17.88 -20.92
N MET A 154 -28.82 -19.17 -21.08
CA MET A 154 -30.17 -19.70 -20.98
C MET A 154 -30.61 -20.08 -19.58
N ASN A 155 -29.67 -20.34 -18.70
CA ASN A 155 -30.03 -20.73 -17.34
C ASN A 155 -30.47 -19.52 -16.51
N GLY A 156 -31.47 -19.72 -15.67
CA GLY A 156 -31.95 -18.67 -14.75
C GLY A 156 -30.89 -18.38 -13.67
N VAL A 157 -30.77 -17.11 -13.33
CA VAL A 157 -29.95 -16.72 -12.17
C VAL A 157 -30.65 -17.18 -10.92
N GLN A 158 -30.13 -18.21 -10.30
CA GLN A 158 -30.58 -18.65 -8.99
C GLN A 158 -29.66 -18.06 -7.92
N PHE A 159 -30.01 -16.85 -7.50
CA PHE A 159 -29.37 -16.25 -6.34
C PHE A 159 -30.08 -16.81 -5.11
N VAL A 160 -29.40 -17.62 -4.30
CA VAL A 160 -29.77 -17.95 -2.91
C VAL A 160 -30.83 -19.04 -2.66
N ASP A 161 -31.60 -19.55 -3.64
CA ASP A 161 -32.77 -20.39 -3.29
C ASP A 161 -32.52 -21.91 -3.18
N LYS A 162 -31.38 -22.45 -3.59
CA LYS A 162 -31.14 -23.91 -3.55
C LYS A 162 -29.76 -24.34 -3.02
N GLY A 163 -29.17 -23.62 -2.08
CA GLY A 163 -27.89 -23.98 -1.50
C GLY A 163 -26.71 -23.73 -2.43
N TRP A 164 -25.49 -23.96 -1.94
CA TRP A 164 -24.22 -23.69 -2.62
C TRP A 164 -24.05 -24.34 -4.00
N ASN A 165 -24.82 -25.39 -4.30
CA ASN A 165 -24.77 -26.12 -5.57
C ASN A 165 -25.70 -25.52 -6.65
N GLY A 166 -26.42 -24.45 -6.37
CA GLY A 166 -27.40 -23.83 -7.27
C GLY A 166 -27.01 -22.48 -7.88
N PHE A 167 -25.77 -22.05 -7.74
CA PHE A 167 -25.29 -20.81 -8.38
C PHE A 167 -25.07 -21.04 -9.89
N ALA A 168 -25.86 -20.43 -10.70
CA ALA A 168 -25.62 -20.31 -12.12
C ALA A 168 -25.30 -18.83 -12.43
N PRO A 169 -24.20 -18.51 -13.04
CA PRO A 169 -23.21 -19.34 -13.76
C PRO A 169 -22.11 -19.96 -12.90
N GLY A 170 -22.22 -19.91 -11.60
CA GLY A 170 -21.23 -20.36 -10.61
C GLY A 170 -20.70 -19.19 -9.79
N ILE A 171 -20.33 -19.49 -8.54
CA ILE A 171 -19.81 -18.48 -7.63
C ILE A 171 -18.53 -17.82 -8.17
N GLU A 172 -17.71 -18.58 -8.86
CA GLU A 172 -16.45 -18.10 -9.44
C GLU A 172 -16.70 -16.94 -10.42
N TYR A 173 -17.66 -17.10 -11.33
CA TYR A 173 -18.01 -16.06 -12.28
C TYR A 173 -18.60 -14.83 -11.59
N THR A 174 -19.40 -15.01 -10.54
CA THR A 174 -20.02 -13.90 -9.81
C THR A 174 -18.98 -13.08 -8.99
N ILE A 175 -17.88 -13.69 -8.60
CA ILE A 175 -16.78 -12.99 -7.92
C ILE A 175 -15.70 -12.47 -8.87
N GLY A 176 -15.94 -12.53 -10.18
CA GLY A 176 -15.09 -11.91 -11.18
C GLY A 176 -14.11 -12.84 -11.88
N TYR A 177 -14.24 -14.18 -11.74
CA TYR A 177 -13.47 -15.12 -12.55
C TYR A 177 -13.70 -14.83 -14.04
N GLN A 178 -12.61 -14.80 -14.80
CA GLN A 178 -12.66 -14.57 -16.24
C GLN A 178 -12.75 -15.91 -16.96
N PRO A 179 -13.86 -16.17 -17.70
CA PRO A 179 -14.04 -17.45 -18.36
C PRO A 179 -12.98 -17.69 -19.42
N ASP A 180 -12.49 -18.90 -19.45
CA ASP A 180 -11.65 -19.43 -20.54
C ASP A 180 -12.47 -20.25 -21.52
N SER A 181 -11.85 -20.70 -22.61
CA SER A 181 -12.50 -21.54 -23.61
C SER A 181 -13.02 -22.86 -23.03
N ASN A 182 -12.37 -23.43 -22.03
CA ASN A 182 -12.81 -24.67 -21.37
C ASN A 182 -14.12 -24.44 -20.61
N TRP A 183 -14.19 -23.32 -19.86
CA TRP A 183 -15.39 -22.94 -19.14
C TRP A 183 -16.56 -22.69 -20.10
N LEU A 184 -16.32 -21.96 -21.22
CA LEU A 184 -17.34 -21.71 -22.25
C LEU A 184 -17.85 -23.01 -22.87
N ASN A 185 -16.96 -23.90 -23.25
CA ASN A 185 -17.29 -25.23 -23.80
C ASN A 185 -18.10 -26.08 -22.78
N GLN A 186 -17.83 -25.92 -21.49
CA GLN A 186 -18.60 -26.61 -20.45
C GLN A 186 -20.02 -26.03 -20.33
N GLN A 187 -20.18 -24.70 -20.44
CA GLN A 187 -21.50 -24.08 -20.43
C GLN A 187 -22.33 -24.53 -21.66
N GLU A 188 -21.69 -24.63 -22.80
CA GLU A 188 -22.32 -25.14 -24.03
C GLU A 188 -22.78 -26.60 -23.89
N LYS A 189 -21.89 -27.51 -23.44
CA LYS A 189 -22.20 -28.94 -23.18
C LYS A 189 -23.37 -29.11 -22.21
N ASN A 190 -23.50 -28.19 -21.26
CA ASN A 190 -24.59 -28.18 -20.29
C ASN A 190 -25.90 -27.57 -20.85
N ASN A 191 -25.94 -27.16 -22.13
CA ASN A 191 -27.05 -26.46 -22.79
C ASN A 191 -27.40 -25.12 -22.09
N TYR A 192 -26.40 -24.43 -21.53
CA TYR A 192 -26.61 -23.13 -20.89
C TYR A 192 -26.41 -21.95 -21.84
N LEU A 193 -26.09 -22.19 -23.10
CA LEU A 193 -25.97 -21.18 -24.15
C LEU A 193 -27.08 -21.31 -25.20
N SER A 194 -27.51 -20.18 -25.76
CA SER A 194 -28.53 -20.14 -26.78
C SER A 194 -28.07 -20.81 -28.05
N ARG A 195 -28.95 -21.66 -28.63
CA ARG A 195 -28.75 -22.32 -29.91
C ARG A 195 -29.66 -21.77 -31.01
N ASP A 196 -30.25 -20.61 -30.76
CA ASP A 196 -31.10 -19.95 -31.75
C ASP A 196 -30.31 -19.61 -33.02
N PRO A 197 -30.72 -20.02 -34.20
CA PRO A 197 -30.05 -19.68 -35.45
C PRO A 197 -29.91 -18.17 -35.70
N ALA A 198 -30.82 -17.36 -35.17
CA ALA A 198 -30.78 -15.91 -35.29
C ALA A 198 -29.84 -15.24 -34.25
N PHE A 199 -29.29 -16.00 -33.29
CA PHE A 199 -28.39 -15.47 -32.29
C PHE A 199 -27.05 -15.05 -32.92
N ASN A 200 -26.69 -13.78 -32.80
CA ASN A 200 -25.52 -13.21 -33.42
C ASN A 200 -24.72 -12.30 -32.48
N MET A 201 -24.95 -12.41 -31.17
CA MET A 201 -24.25 -11.60 -30.18
C MET A 201 -22.91 -12.24 -29.79
N LEU A 202 -21.87 -11.40 -29.73
CA LEU A 202 -20.52 -11.87 -29.43
C LEU A 202 -20.28 -11.99 -27.92
N PHE A 203 -19.65 -13.08 -27.49
CA PHE A 203 -18.92 -13.10 -26.25
C PHE A 203 -17.81 -12.08 -26.34
N ARG A 204 -17.61 -11.30 -25.27
CA ARG A 204 -16.55 -10.29 -25.17
C ARG A 204 -15.83 -10.44 -23.87
N GLN A 205 -14.52 -10.30 -23.93
CA GLN A 205 -13.67 -10.28 -22.75
C GLN A 205 -12.59 -9.21 -22.95
N GLY A 206 -12.34 -8.44 -21.92
CA GLY A 206 -11.33 -7.41 -21.94
C GLY A 206 -10.47 -7.39 -20.71
N PHE A 207 -9.25 -6.93 -20.89
CA PHE A 207 -8.24 -6.71 -19.88
C PHE A 207 -7.61 -5.34 -20.08
N ASP A 208 -7.68 -4.51 -19.06
CA ASP A 208 -7.05 -3.19 -19.02
C ASP A 208 -6.05 -3.14 -17.87
N GLN A 209 -4.84 -2.72 -18.18
CA GLN A 209 -3.77 -2.51 -17.22
C GLN A 209 -3.29 -1.07 -17.27
N LYS A 210 -3.20 -0.43 -16.13
CA LYS A 210 -2.66 0.93 -15.99
C LYS A 210 -1.61 0.96 -14.89
N LEU A 211 -0.43 1.44 -15.24
CA LEU A 211 0.66 1.72 -14.30
C LEU A 211 0.98 3.20 -14.39
N SER A 212 0.89 3.89 -13.27
CA SER A 212 1.32 5.29 -13.13
C SER A 212 2.36 5.38 -12.02
N ALA A 213 3.51 5.94 -12.31
CA ALA A 213 4.55 6.18 -11.32
C ALA A 213 4.97 7.65 -11.35
N ARG A 214 5.21 8.20 -10.18
CA ARG A 214 5.68 9.58 -10.03
C ARG A 214 6.83 9.63 -9.05
N LEU A 215 7.86 10.39 -9.40
CA LEU A 215 9.01 10.65 -8.53
C LEU A 215 9.25 12.15 -8.44
N LEU A 216 9.38 12.66 -7.22
CA LEU A 216 9.80 14.02 -6.95
C LEU A 216 11.27 14.01 -6.57
N ILE A 217 12.08 14.68 -7.38
CA ILE A 217 13.54 14.72 -7.25
C ILE A 217 13.96 16.16 -7.01
N GLU A 218 14.80 16.40 -6.00
CA GLU A 218 15.43 17.69 -5.70
C GLU A 218 16.96 17.55 -5.78
N PRO A 219 17.55 17.67 -6.98
CA PRO A 219 18.99 17.49 -7.14
C PRO A 219 19.80 18.63 -6.50
N ILE A 220 19.25 19.83 -6.50
CA ILE A 220 19.85 21.04 -5.92
C ILE A 220 18.73 21.79 -5.19
N ARG A 221 19.07 22.48 -4.11
CA ARG A 221 18.12 23.33 -3.38
C ARG A 221 17.44 24.32 -4.34
N SER A 222 16.12 24.42 -4.23
CA SER A 222 15.25 25.24 -5.07
C SER A 222 15.02 24.74 -6.51
N MET A 223 15.50 23.54 -6.87
CA MET A 223 15.22 22.91 -8.15
C MET A 223 14.43 21.63 -7.92
N MET A 224 13.16 21.61 -8.30
CA MET A 224 12.31 20.42 -8.25
C MET A 224 12.12 19.85 -9.65
N ILE A 225 12.30 18.54 -9.78
CA ILE A 225 12.03 17.78 -11.01
C ILE A 225 10.93 16.78 -10.66
N ASP A 226 9.80 16.88 -11.35
CA ASP A 226 8.67 15.97 -11.26
C ASP A 226 8.71 15.01 -12.45
N VAL A 227 9.08 13.76 -12.20
CA VAL A 227 9.14 12.70 -13.21
C VAL A 227 7.87 11.88 -13.13
N ARG A 228 7.16 11.74 -14.24
CA ARG A 228 5.97 10.91 -14.37
C ARG A 228 6.16 9.86 -15.45
N LEU A 229 5.73 8.66 -15.14
CA LEU A 229 5.69 7.53 -16.05
C LEU A 229 4.27 6.98 -16.04
N ASP A 230 3.64 6.95 -17.21
CA ASP A 230 2.34 6.33 -17.40
C ASP A 230 2.45 5.26 -18.48
N LYS A 231 1.93 4.06 -18.17
CA LYS A 231 1.81 2.95 -19.09
C LYS A 231 0.39 2.41 -19.04
N THR A 232 -0.21 2.29 -20.21
CA THR A 232 -1.51 1.63 -20.38
C THR A 232 -1.35 0.45 -21.33
N PHE A 233 -2.07 -0.61 -21.06
CA PHE A 233 -2.16 -1.78 -21.92
C PHE A 233 -3.61 -2.26 -21.91
N THR A 234 -4.17 -2.47 -23.10
CA THR A 234 -5.54 -2.98 -23.27
C THR A 234 -5.50 -4.19 -24.18
N LYS A 235 -6.22 -5.22 -23.83
CA LYS A 235 -6.43 -6.41 -24.65
C LYS A 235 -7.91 -6.73 -24.68
N GLU A 236 -8.47 -6.84 -25.88
CA GLU A 236 -9.84 -7.26 -26.07
C GLU A 236 -9.88 -8.57 -26.86
N TYR A 237 -10.82 -9.40 -26.50
CA TYR A 237 -11.17 -10.63 -27.21
C TYR A 237 -12.68 -10.66 -27.45
N SER A 238 -13.07 -11.07 -28.64
CA SER A 238 -14.47 -11.29 -28.97
C SER A 238 -14.63 -12.49 -29.87
N GLU A 239 -15.63 -13.29 -29.60
CA GLU A 239 -15.93 -14.51 -30.35
C GLU A 239 -17.43 -14.72 -30.45
N LEU A 240 -17.91 -15.20 -31.60
CA LEU A 240 -19.26 -15.72 -31.74
C LEU A 240 -19.24 -17.18 -31.30
N PHE A 241 -19.80 -17.41 -30.13
CA PHE A 241 -19.95 -18.77 -29.60
C PHE A 241 -21.25 -19.36 -30.15
N LYS A 242 -21.10 -20.17 -31.21
CA LYS A 242 -22.21 -20.79 -31.90
C LYS A 242 -21.79 -22.17 -32.37
N ASP A 243 -22.64 -23.15 -32.13
CA ASP A 243 -22.48 -24.52 -32.61
C ASP A 243 -22.82 -24.64 -34.12
#